data_089e00a02b382eddc1f66f0f5fda7f69
#
_entry.id   089e00a02b382eddc1f66f0f5fda7f69
#
_cell.length_a   1.000
_cell.length_b   1.000
_cell.length_c   1.000
_cell.angle_alpha   90.00
_cell.angle_beta   90.00
_cell.angle_gamma   90.00
#
_symmetry.space_group_name_H-M   'P 1'
#
loop_
_entity.id
_entity.type
_entity.pdbx_description
1 polymer ?
#
loop_
_entity_poly.entity_id
_entity_poly.type
_entity_poly.pdbx_seq_one_letter_code
_entity_poly.pdbx_strand_id
1 'polypeptide(L)'
;AGELTASGSASMSVKNTTSNGVQAYSSTLGGDSSTGKAFSMGNSVYLAGSGELDNGLTVSMSFELDQGTANNSSNGFDNHYVEVGSDALGTLRLSGHGGSSAQSAMDTTAAGDLWNNTLGLSGGVAAAAAGDNSLFYTLPAIMDGVAITASMSPGRAAQETHTSFGVVYTGVEGLTLKLGTGDSGAPAAEIETTTMMASYAIGSFTASASHTDADKTGAADREVTSYQIAYTVSDNLSLTYGEETFDLTGDAIDEEVSGFGASYTTGGMTLSAQTYKAENITTTASAEVEKWALTAAFAF
;
A
#
# COMPACT_ATOMS: atom_id res chain seq x y z
N ALA A 1 24.30 -16.99 17.30
CA ALA A 1 24.17 -15.54 17.32
C ALA A 1 23.59 -15.11 15.97
N GLY A 2 22.52 -14.32 15.99
CA GLY A 2 21.93 -13.80 14.76
C GLY A 2 22.86 -12.79 14.07
N GLU A 3 22.66 -12.62 12.76
CA GLU A 3 23.34 -11.60 11.97
C GLU A 3 22.49 -10.31 11.97
N LEU A 4 23.14 -9.17 12.19
CA LEU A 4 22.53 -7.86 12.04
C LEU A 4 23.02 -7.23 10.73
N THR A 5 22.12 -6.87 9.85
CA THR A 5 22.39 -6.20 8.59
C THR A 5 21.85 -4.78 8.61
N ALA A 6 22.56 -3.87 7.97
CA ALA A 6 22.09 -2.53 7.72
C ALA A 6 21.92 -2.34 6.21
N SER A 7 20.81 -1.73 5.81
CA SER A 7 20.55 -1.32 4.44
C SER A 7 19.92 0.07 4.43
N GLY A 8 19.95 0.76 3.31
CA GLY A 8 19.40 2.08 3.25
C GLY A 8 18.90 2.45 1.86
N SER A 9 18.07 3.46 1.82
CA SER A 9 17.61 4.09 0.59
C SER A 9 17.59 5.60 0.71
N ALA A 10 17.79 6.27 -0.41
CA ALA A 10 17.59 7.70 -0.52
C ALA A 10 16.94 8.01 -1.88
N SER A 11 16.11 9.04 -1.92
CA SER A 11 15.53 9.50 -3.17
C SER A 11 15.53 11.02 -3.25
N MET A 12 15.58 11.53 -4.48
CA MET A 12 15.32 12.92 -4.78
C MET A 12 14.32 13.00 -5.92
N SER A 13 13.37 13.91 -5.82
CA SER A 13 12.39 14.10 -6.88
C SER A 13 12.12 15.57 -7.15
N VAL A 14 11.76 15.84 -8.40
CA VAL A 14 11.14 17.09 -8.84
C VAL A 14 9.75 16.76 -9.34
N LYS A 15 8.77 17.52 -8.89
CA LYS A 15 7.36 17.34 -9.23
C LYS A 15 6.70 18.68 -9.55
N ASN A 16 5.61 18.63 -10.27
CA ASN A 16 4.72 19.76 -10.45
C ASN A 16 3.28 19.29 -10.35
N THR A 17 2.47 20.00 -9.59
CA THR A 17 1.05 19.73 -9.39
C THR A 17 0.25 20.94 -9.87
N THR A 18 -0.77 20.71 -10.66
CA THR A 18 -1.77 21.70 -11.08
C THR A 18 -3.16 21.25 -10.65
N SER A 19 -4.02 22.18 -10.31
CA SER A 19 -5.42 21.88 -9.97
C SER A 19 -6.36 22.88 -10.64
N ASN A 20 -7.54 22.39 -11.03
CA ASN A 20 -8.61 23.18 -11.61
C ASN A 20 -9.93 22.80 -10.94
N GLY A 21 -10.76 23.81 -10.61
CA GLY A 21 -12.07 23.56 -9.96
C GLY A 21 -12.01 23.10 -8.50
N VAL A 22 -10.83 22.75 -7.98
CA VAL A 22 -10.64 22.41 -6.57
C VAL A 22 -10.21 23.69 -5.84
N GLN A 23 -11.09 24.22 -5.00
CA GLN A 23 -10.72 25.33 -4.11
C GLN A 23 -9.69 24.81 -3.08
N ALA A 24 -8.44 25.18 -3.30
CA ALA A 24 -7.32 24.73 -2.52
C ALA A 24 -7.20 23.19 -2.48
N TYR A 25 -6.38 22.66 -3.32
CA TYR A 25 -5.64 21.43 -3.09
C TYR A 25 -4.81 21.67 -1.82
N SER A 26 -5.50 21.68 -0.71
CA SER A 26 -5.01 22.15 0.58
C SER A 26 -5.00 20.98 1.56
N SER A 27 -4.39 21.20 2.70
CA SER A 27 -4.37 20.30 3.86
C SER A 27 -5.74 19.69 4.24
N THR A 28 -6.84 20.23 3.77
CA THR A 28 -8.20 19.72 3.99
C THR A 28 -8.50 18.48 3.13
N LEU A 29 -7.83 18.30 2.01
CA LEU A 29 -7.98 17.13 1.14
C LEU A 29 -6.86 16.08 1.35
N GLY A 30 -6.03 16.25 2.38
CA GLY A 30 -4.93 15.32 2.68
C GLY A 30 -3.73 15.44 1.74
N GLY A 31 -3.84 16.21 0.67
CA GLY A 31 -2.80 16.33 -0.32
C GLY A 31 -1.59 17.12 0.18
N ASP A 32 -0.47 16.87 -0.46
CA ASP A 32 0.74 17.69 -0.39
C ASP A 32 0.35 19.08 -0.93
N SER A 33 0.07 19.98 -0.04
CA SER A 33 -0.81 21.18 -0.13
C SER A 33 -0.34 22.28 -1.08
N SER A 34 0.52 21.98 -2.03
CA SER A 34 1.04 23.02 -2.91
C SER A 34 0.92 22.63 -4.39
N THR A 35 0.03 23.35 -5.08
CA THR A 35 0.13 23.50 -6.53
C THR A 35 1.46 24.17 -6.88
N GLY A 36 2.05 23.78 -8.02
CA GLY A 36 3.31 24.32 -8.50
C GLY A 36 4.46 23.32 -8.43
N LYS A 37 5.65 23.80 -8.64
CA LYS A 37 6.89 23.02 -8.69
C LYS A 37 7.44 22.81 -7.28
N ALA A 38 7.84 21.59 -6.97
CA ALA A 38 8.45 21.23 -5.69
C ALA A 38 9.60 20.24 -5.89
N PHE A 39 10.54 20.29 -4.95
CA PHE A 39 11.53 19.23 -4.76
C PHE A 39 11.16 18.44 -3.51
N SER A 40 11.42 17.15 -3.51
CA SER A 40 11.31 16.33 -2.31
C SER A 40 12.47 15.35 -2.22
N MET A 41 12.78 14.94 -1.00
CA MET A 41 13.77 13.94 -0.67
C MET A 41 13.14 12.93 0.27
N GLY A 42 13.41 11.65 0.05
CA GLY A 42 13.11 10.57 0.98
C GLY A 42 14.39 9.87 1.38
N ASN A 43 14.43 9.33 2.58
CA ASN A 43 15.51 8.48 3.06
C ASN A 43 15.00 7.53 4.13
N SER A 44 15.56 6.32 4.17
CA SER A 44 15.32 5.34 5.22
C SER A 44 16.56 4.52 5.47
N VAL A 45 16.78 4.13 6.72
CA VAL A 45 17.80 3.15 7.11
C VAL A 45 17.11 2.02 7.86
N TYR A 46 17.34 0.80 7.41
CA TYR A 46 16.82 -0.42 8.03
C TYR A 46 17.92 -1.15 8.77
N LEU A 47 17.62 -1.57 9.99
CA LEU A 47 18.42 -2.51 10.77
C LEU A 47 17.62 -3.80 10.90
N ALA A 48 18.06 -4.86 10.24
CA ALA A 48 17.39 -6.15 10.26
C ALA A 48 18.28 -7.22 10.87
N GLY A 49 17.70 -8.10 11.66
CA GLY A 49 18.38 -9.22 12.27
C GLY A 49 17.55 -10.49 12.21
N SER A 50 18.22 -11.63 12.10
CA SER A 50 17.57 -12.93 12.15
C SER A 50 18.46 -13.95 12.85
N GLY A 51 17.85 -15.00 13.39
CA GLY A 51 18.54 -16.11 14.04
C GLY A 51 17.62 -17.29 14.27
N GLU A 52 18.21 -18.44 14.52
CA GLU A 52 17.52 -19.66 14.91
C GLU A 52 17.68 -19.89 16.42
N LEU A 53 16.60 -20.28 17.07
CA LEU A 53 16.57 -20.66 18.47
C LEU A 53 16.89 -22.15 18.62
N ASP A 54 17.35 -22.57 19.81
CA ASP A 54 17.70 -23.96 20.12
C ASP A 54 16.54 -24.97 19.89
N ASN A 55 15.32 -24.48 19.88
CA ASN A 55 14.12 -25.30 19.61
C ASN A 55 13.71 -25.35 18.12
N GLY A 56 14.53 -24.80 17.21
CA GLY A 56 14.31 -24.81 15.76
C GLY A 56 13.36 -23.72 15.27
N LEU A 57 12.91 -22.78 16.13
CA LEU A 57 12.20 -21.60 15.67
C LEU A 57 13.15 -20.56 15.12
N THR A 58 12.75 -19.90 14.04
CA THR A 58 13.43 -18.70 13.53
C THR A 58 12.84 -17.46 14.18
N VAL A 59 13.69 -16.50 14.47
CA VAL A 59 13.28 -15.15 14.92
C VAL A 59 13.88 -14.14 13.95
N SER A 60 13.08 -13.21 13.48
CA SER A 60 13.55 -12.05 12.72
C SER A 60 13.01 -10.76 13.31
N MET A 61 13.72 -9.67 13.08
CA MET A 61 13.32 -8.33 13.48
C MET A 61 13.75 -7.31 12.44
N SER A 62 13.01 -6.22 12.34
CA SER A 62 13.39 -5.06 11.54
C SER A 62 13.02 -3.78 12.28
N PHE A 63 13.89 -2.78 12.14
CA PHE A 63 13.68 -1.43 12.65
C PHE A 63 14.02 -0.46 11.53
N GLU A 64 13.10 0.46 11.24
CA GLU A 64 13.28 1.54 10.26
C GLU A 64 13.57 2.85 10.97
N LEU A 65 14.66 3.51 10.54
CA LEU A 65 14.92 4.92 10.83
C LEU A 65 14.56 5.70 9.56
N ASP A 66 13.49 6.47 9.61
CA ASP A 66 13.05 7.30 8.51
C ASP A 66 13.16 8.78 8.85
N GLN A 67 13.11 9.61 7.81
CA GLN A 67 13.01 11.05 7.93
C GLN A 67 11.61 11.40 8.50
N GLY A 68 11.49 11.40 9.81
CA GLY A 68 10.26 11.76 10.50
C GLY A 68 9.74 13.12 10.06
N THR A 69 8.43 13.25 9.93
CA THR A 69 7.79 14.57 9.82
C THR A 69 8.14 15.38 11.07
N ALA A 70 8.38 16.68 10.91
CA ALA A 70 8.86 17.59 11.95
C ALA A 70 8.03 17.62 13.25
N ASN A 71 6.93 16.89 13.32
CA ASN A 71 6.01 16.78 14.45
C ASN A 71 6.03 15.42 15.17
N ASN A 72 6.84 14.44 14.73
CA ASN A 72 6.91 13.14 15.39
C ASN A 72 8.10 13.07 16.33
N SER A 73 7.98 13.74 17.46
CA SER A 73 9.05 13.86 18.48
C SER A 73 9.14 12.66 19.42
N SER A 74 8.47 11.55 19.17
CA SER A 74 8.26 10.53 20.19
C SER A 74 8.91 9.17 19.95
N ASN A 75 9.18 8.77 18.71
CA ASN A 75 9.74 7.45 18.42
C ASN A 75 10.92 7.56 17.46
N GLY A 76 12.07 7.00 17.88
CA GLY A 76 13.28 6.97 17.04
C GLY A 76 13.20 5.97 15.89
N PHE A 77 12.18 5.11 15.87
CA PHE A 77 11.93 4.14 14.82
C PHE A 77 10.54 4.38 14.22
N ASP A 78 10.46 4.33 12.90
CA ASP A 78 9.20 4.32 12.17
C ASP A 78 8.64 2.89 12.18
N ASN A 79 8.69 2.16 11.09
CA ASN A 79 8.20 0.79 11.06
C ASN A 79 9.14 -0.16 11.82
N HIS A 80 8.55 -1.00 12.69
CA HIS A 80 9.32 -2.03 13.38
C HIS A 80 8.49 -3.23 13.78
N TYR A 81 9.10 -4.41 13.70
CA TYR A 81 8.44 -5.67 14.05
C TYR A 81 9.40 -6.72 14.59
N VAL A 82 8.84 -7.71 15.28
CA VAL A 82 9.46 -9.00 15.58
C VAL A 82 8.58 -10.11 15.01
N GLU A 83 9.21 -11.08 14.38
CA GLU A 83 8.56 -12.25 13.80
C GLU A 83 9.19 -13.53 14.34
N VAL A 84 8.35 -14.52 14.64
CA VAL A 84 8.76 -15.85 15.13
C VAL A 84 8.00 -16.90 14.34
N GLY A 85 8.69 -17.95 13.89
CA GLY A 85 8.03 -19.01 13.14
C GLY A 85 8.90 -20.20 12.79
N SER A 86 8.28 -21.11 12.06
CA SER A 86 8.94 -22.25 11.41
C SER A 86 8.09 -22.74 10.24
N ASP A 87 8.64 -23.58 9.38
CA ASP A 87 7.91 -24.17 8.26
C ASP A 87 6.68 -24.98 8.73
N ALA A 88 6.75 -25.60 9.89
CA ALA A 88 5.66 -26.42 10.43
C ALA A 88 4.55 -25.63 11.12
N LEU A 89 4.89 -24.46 11.69
CA LEU A 89 3.96 -23.67 12.50
C LEU A 89 3.51 -22.38 11.78
N GLY A 90 4.11 -22.06 10.63
CA GLY A 90 3.94 -20.75 10.02
C GLY A 90 4.69 -19.67 10.78
N THR A 91 4.38 -18.39 10.52
CA THR A 91 5.04 -17.24 11.13
C THR A 91 4.05 -16.31 11.81
N LEU A 92 4.40 -15.84 13.00
CA LEU A 92 3.66 -14.84 13.75
C LEU A 92 4.52 -13.58 13.87
N ARG A 93 4.01 -12.48 13.33
CA ARG A 93 4.63 -11.14 13.42
C ARG A 93 3.85 -10.27 14.41
N LEU A 94 4.56 -9.62 15.30
CA LEU A 94 4.07 -8.49 16.08
C LEU A 94 4.71 -7.21 15.52
N SER A 95 3.91 -6.33 14.96
CA SER A 95 4.33 -5.00 14.53
C SER A 95 4.11 -4.00 15.66
N GLY A 96 5.19 -3.34 16.09
CA GLY A 96 5.07 -2.27 17.07
C GLY A 96 4.56 -0.98 16.45
N HIS A 97 4.92 -0.73 15.17
CA HIS A 97 4.43 0.36 14.32
C HIS A 97 4.39 -0.09 12.86
N GLY A 98 3.48 0.48 12.07
CA GLY A 98 3.42 0.24 10.61
C GLY A 98 2.99 -1.17 10.21
N GLY A 99 2.20 -1.86 11.02
CA GLY A 99 1.65 -3.18 10.69
C GLY A 99 0.59 -3.10 9.59
N SER A 100 0.52 -4.15 8.77
CA SER A 100 -0.53 -4.34 7.75
C SER A 100 -1.59 -5.31 8.24
N SER A 101 -2.84 -5.15 7.78
CA SER A 101 -3.85 -6.20 7.93
C SER A 101 -3.70 -7.26 6.85
N ALA A 102 -4.24 -8.46 7.10
CA ALA A 102 -4.22 -9.53 6.10
C ALA A 102 -5.04 -9.15 4.85
N GLN A 103 -6.08 -8.32 5.00
CA GLN A 103 -6.86 -7.79 3.89
C GLN A 103 -6.06 -6.74 3.11
N SER A 104 -5.43 -5.76 3.76
CA SER A 104 -4.66 -4.72 3.08
C SER A 104 -3.41 -5.25 2.37
N ALA A 105 -2.89 -6.39 2.81
CA ALA A 105 -1.79 -7.09 2.13
C ALA A 105 -2.21 -7.74 0.80
N MET A 106 -3.50 -7.68 0.41
CA MET A 106 -4.01 -8.27 -0.83
C MET A 106 -3.95 -7.32 -2.04
N ASP A 107 -3.23 -6.22 -1.97
CA ASP A 107 -3.17 -5.18 -3.00
C ASP A 107 -4.57 -4.61 -3.32
N THR A 108 -5.02 -3.72 -2.47
CA THR A 108 -6.36 -3.09 -2.55
C THR A 108 -6.61 -2.36 -3.86
N THR A 109 -5.54 -1.93 -4.54
CA THR A 109 -5.60 -1.37 -5.90
C THR A 109 -4.53 -1.97 -6.80
N ALA A 110 -4.91 -2.41 -7.98
CA ALA A 110 -3.99 -2.97 -8.98
C ALA A 110 -2.99 -1.93 -9.50
N ALA A 111 -3.37 -0.66 -9.53
CA ALA A 111 -2.54 0.45 -9.97
C ALA A 111 -1.61 1.02 -8.89
N GLY A 112 -1.78 0.62 -7.62
CA GLY A 112 -0.91 0.99 -6.52
C GLY A 112 -1.35 2.23 -5.75
N ASP A 113 -2.65 2.46 -5.62
CA ASP A 113 -3.27 3.58 -4.90
C ASP A 113 -2.78 4.95 -5.44
N LEU A 114 -3.11 5.20 -6.69
CA LEU A 114 -2.76 6.45 -7.38
C LEU A 114 -3.41 7.67 -6.71
N TRP A 115 -4.60 7.48 -6.15
CA TRP A 115 -5.38 8.52 -5.50
C TRP A 115 -4.71 9.05 -4.23
N ASN A 116 -4.46 8.19 -3.27
CA ASN A 116 -3.91 8.57 -1.98
C ASN A 116 -2.36 8.61 -2.02
N ASN A 117 -1.72 7.50 -2.32
CA ASN A 117 -0.26 7.41 -2.24
C ASN A 117 0.47 8.29 -3.26
N THR A 118 -0.11 8.49 -4.43
CA THR A 118 0.55 9.26 -5.48
C THR A 118 0.13 10.72 -5.50
N LEU A 119 -1.17 11.00 -5.46
CA LEU A 119 -1.69 12.36 -5.50
C LEU A 119 -1.90 12.96 -4.11
N GLY A 120 -1.97 12.13 -3.06
CA GLY A 120 -2.21 12.55 -1.68
C GLY A 120 -3.63 13.04 -1.46
N LEU A 121 -4.59 12.55 -2.24
CA LEU A 121 -6.01 12.86 -2.07
C LEU A 121 -6.59 12.02 -0.94
N SER A 122 -7.42 12.60 -0.10
CA SER A 122 -8.11 11.86 0.96
C SER A 122 -9.34 11.11 0.44
N GLY A 123 -9.81 10.14 1.23
CA GLY A 123 -10.96 9.34 0.86
C GLY A 123 -10.64 8.22 -0.14
N GLY A 124 -9.40 7.76 -0.19
CA GLY A 124 -8.98 6.62 -1.02
C GLY A 124 -9.56 5.28 -0.61
N VAL A 125 -8.85 4.21 -0.89
CA VAL A 125 -9.27 2.84 -0.61
C VAL A 125 -9.38 2.61 0.90
N ALA A 126 -10.50 2.07 1.35
CA ALA A 126 -10.62 1.59 2.72
C ALA A 126 -9.80 0.31 2.92
N ALA A 127 -9.32 0.11 4.12
CA ALA A 127 -8.61 -1.10 4.51
C ALA A 127 -9.03 -1.54 5.92
N ALA A 128 -8.98 -2.84 6.17
CA ALA A 128 -9.17 -3.39 7.51
C ALA A 128 -8.10 -2.86 8.47
N ALA A 129 -8.46 -2.77 9.75
CA ALA A 129 -7.60 -2.17 10.75
C ALA A 129 -6.24 -2.85 10.88
N ALA A 130 -5.22 -2.05 10.92
CA ALA A 130 -3.82 -2.43 11.05
C ALA A 130 -3.06 -1.36 11.85
N GLY A 131 -1.74 -1.41 11.86
CA GLY A 131 -0.89 -0.37 12.44
C GLY A 131 -0.18 -0.81 13.71
N ASP A 132 -0.27 0.00 14.76
CA ASP A 132 0.53 -0.18 15.97
C ASP A 132 0.06 -1.36 16.83
N ASN A 133 1.02 -2.15 17.28
CA ASN A 133 0.78 -3.31 18.14
C ASN A 133 -0.18 -4.36 17.54
N SER A 134 -0.15 -4.53 16.22
CA SER A 134 -0.94 -5.52 15.50
C SER A 134 -0.20 -6.86 15.35
N LEU A 135 -0.98 -7.94 15.30
CA LEU A 135 -0.50 -9.28 15.01
C LEU A 135 -0.83 -9.65 13.56
N PHE A 136 0.12 -10.29 12.90
CA PHE A 136 -0.05 -10.86 11.56
C PHE A 136 0.46 -12.29 11.56
N TYR A 137 -0.38 -13.23 11.16
CA TYR A 137 -0.05 -14.65 11.11
C TYR A 137 -0.13 -15.17 9.68
N THR A 138 0.97 -15.77 9.23
CA THR A 138 1.01 -16.53 7.98
C THR A 138 0.96 -18.00 8.31
N LEU A 139 -0.05 -18.72 7.85
CA LEU A 139 -0.20 -20.15 8.07
C LEU A 139 0.96 -20.91 7.39
N PRO A 140 1.33 -22.10 7.92
CA PRO A 140 2.24 -22.97 7.19
C PRO A 140 1.62 -23.37 5.83
N ALA A 141 2.46 -23.65 4.86
CA ALA A 141 2.00 -24.09 3.54
C ALA A 141 1.18 -25.39 3.64
N ILE A 142 -0.11 -25.30 3.30
CA ILE A 142 -1.03 -26.44 3.31
C ILE A 142 -1.19 -27.07 1.93
N MET A 143 -0.89 -26.31 0.88
CA MET A 143 -0.98 -26.72 -0.51
C MET A 143 -0.09 -25.83 -1.36
N ASP A 144 0.53 -26.40 -2.38
CA ASP A 144 1.39 -25.65 -3.32
C ASP A 144 0.60 -24.52 -4.00
N GLY A 145 1.20 -23.35 -4.03
CA GLY A 145 0.62 -22.15 -4.63
C GLY A 145 -0.50 -21.48 -3.83
N VAL A 146 -0.79 -21.92 -2.59
CA VAL A 146 -1.77 -21.28 -1.70
C VAL A 146 -1.09 -20.76 -0.44
N ALA A 147 -1.24 -19.46 -0.18
CA ALA A 147 -0.85 -18.82 1.08
C ALA A 147 -2.10 -18.26 1.78
N ILE A 148 -2.21 -18.49 3.07
CA ILE A 148 -3.31 -17.99 3.91
C ILE A 148 -2.73 -17.16 5.03
N THR A 149 -3.34 -16.00 5.26
CA THR A 149 -2.93 -15.05 6.28
C THR A 149 -4.11 -14.63 7.15
N ALA A 150 -3.84 -14.27 8.38
CA ALA A 150 -4.80 -13.67 9.30
C ALA A 150 -4.12 -12.54 10.08
N SER A 151 -4.86 -11.52 10.45
CA SER A 151 -4.33 -10.46 11.30
C SER A 151 -5.33 -10.03 12.37
N MET A 152 -4.81 -9.41 13.40
CA MET A 152 -5.59 -8.87 14.50
C MET A 152 -4.99 -7.53 14.97
N SER A 153 -5.84 -6.51 15.05
CA SER A 153 -5.53 -5.25 15.71
C SER A 153 -6.31 -5.20 17.03
N PRO A 154 -5.64 -5.31 18.20
CA PRO A 154 -6.33 -5.45 19.47
C PRO A 154 -7.00 -4.14 19.89
N GLY A 155 -8.24 -4.24 20.32
CA GLY A 155 -8.98 -3.13 20.92
C GLY A 155 -8.41 -2.68 22.25
N ARG A 156 -8.60 -1.40 22.59
CA ARG A 156 -8.24 -0.81 23.87
C ARG A 156 -9.42 -0.04 24.43
N ALA A 157 -9.75 -0.24 25.69
CA ALA A 157 -10.74 0.51 26.48
C ALA A 157 -12.09 0.81 25.76
N ALA A 158 -12.13 1.68 24.77
CA ALA A 158 -13.30 2.07 23.99
C ALA A 158 -13.20 1.69 22.49
N GLN A 159 -12.21 0.89 22.11
CA GLN A 159 -11.99 0.42 20.75
C GLN A 159 -12.23 -1.08 20.66
N GLU A 160 -12.80 -1.55 19.58
CA GLU A 160 -12.99 -2.96 19.32
C GLU A 160 -11.72 -3.63 18.81
N THR A 161 -11.67 -4.94 18.92
CA THR A 161 -10.64 -5.76 18.30
C THR A 161 -11.06 -6.06 16.87
N HIS A 162 -10.22 -5.72 15.92
CA HIS A 162 -10.46 -5.93 14.51
C HIS A 162 -9.69 -7.13 14.00
N THR A 163 -10.28 -7.86 13.06
CA THR A 163 -9.68 -9.05 12.46
C THR A 163 -9.73 -8.98 10.96
N SER A 164 -8.78 -9.62 10.30
CA SER A 164 -8.84 -9.78 8.85
C SER A 164 -8.18 -11.07 8.38
N PHE A 165 -8.55 -11.50 7.18
CA PHE A 165 -8.08 -12.72 6.54
C PHE A 165 -7.68 -12.43 5.11
N GLY A 166 -6.70 -13.18 4.61
CA GLY A 166 -6.23 -13.08 3.25
C GLY A 166 -5.85 -14.43 2.67
N VAL A 167 -6.07 -14.60 1.38
CA VAL A 167 -5.69 -15.80 0.61
C VAL A 167 -5.03 -15.34 -0.68
N VAL A 168 -3.88 -15.93 -0.99
CA VAL A 168 -3.16 -15.74 -2.25
C VAL A 168 -3.04 -17.09 -2.95
N TYR A 169 -3.34 -17.13 -4.25
CA TYR A 169 -3.16 -18.29 -5.10
C TYR A 169 -2.23 -17.99 -6.27
N THR A 170 -1.17 -18.80 -6.39
CA THR A 170 -0.16 -18.71 -7.46
C THR A 170 0.11 -20.06 -8.13
N GLY A 171 -0.83 -21.02 -8.03
CA GLY A 171 -0.65 -22.39 -8.55
C GLY A 171 -0.68 -22.53 -10.08
N VAL A 172 -0.95 -21.45 -10.82
CA VAL A 172 -0.89 -21.40 -12.29
C VAL A 172 0.19 -20.41 -12.70
N GLU A 173 1.06 -20.82 -13.61
CA GLU A 173 2.15 -19.99 -14.11
C GLU A 173 1.65 -18.65 -14.65
N GLY A 174 2.24 -17.57 -14.20
CA GLY A 174 1.89 -16.20 -14.55
C GLY A 174 0.63 -15.66 -13.87
N LEU A 175 -0.21 -16.50 -13.24
CA LEU A 175 -1.44 -16.08 -12.58
C LEU A 175 -1.23 -15.88 -11.07
N THR A 176 -1.67 -14.73 -10.57
CA THR A 176 -1.83 -14.46 -9.14
C THR A 176 -3.26 -14.03 -8.86
N LEU A 177 -3.92 -14.70 -7.92
CA LEU A 177 -5.23 -14.30 -7.40
C LEU A 177 -5.09 -13.99 -5.92
N LYS A 178 -5.73 -12.91 -5.46
CA LYS A 178 -5.76 -12.51 -4.05
C LYS A 178 -7.18 -12.21 -3.61
N LEU A 179 -7.50 -12.60 -2.41
CA LEU A 179 -8.78 -12.31 -1.75
C LEU A 179 -8.50 -11.93 -0.31
N GLY A 180 -9.06 -10.85 0.16
CA GLY A 180 -8.94 -10.41 1.56
C GLY A 180 -10.24 -9.82 2.06
N THR A 181 -10.52 -10.02 3.35
CA THR A 181 -11.64 -9.40 4.04
C THR A 181 -11.27 -9.06 5.48
N GLY A 182 -11.88 -8.03 6.04
CA GLY A 182 -11.66 -7.62 7.43
C GLY A 182 -12.41 -6.35 7.78
N ASP A 183 -12.31 -5.97 9.02
CA ASP A 183 -13.06 -4.87 9.61
C ASP A 183 -12.17 -3.76 10.17
N SER A 184 -12.75 -2.57 10.30
CA SER A 184 -12.14 -1.39 10.92
C SER A 184 -13.22 -0.45 11.47
N GLY A 185 -12.81 0.56 12.22
CA GLY A 185 -13.72 1.59 12.73
C GLY A 185 -14.22 1.31 14.15
N ALA A 186 -15.19 2.09 14.58
CA ALA A 186 -15.86 1.93 15.87
C ALA A 186 -17.25 1.30 15.64
N PRO A 187 -17.90 0.68 16.65
CA PRO A 187 -19.18 -0.03 16.49
C PRO A 187 -20.28 0.76 15.77
N ALA A 188 -20.32 2.05 15.96
CA ALA A 188 -21.30 2.93 15.31
C ALA A 188 -20.92 3.41 13.91
N ALA A 189 -19.72 3.05 13.45
CA ALA A 189 -19.15 3.45 12.16
C ALA A 189 -18.16 2.37 11.68
N GLU A 190 -18.51 1.12 11.90
CA GLU A 190 -17.75 -0.05 11.43
C GLU A 190 -17.71 -0.07 9.91
N ILE A 191 -16.57 -0.46 9.38
CA ILE A 191 -16.33 -0.63 7.95
C ILE A 191 -15.89 -2.07 7.74
N GLU A 192 -16.69 -2.82 7.00
CA GLU A 192 -16.29 -4.12 6.48
C GLU A 192 -15.66 -3.93 5.09
N THR A 193 -14.46 -4.44 4.91
CA THR A 193 -13.72 -4.27 3.65
C THR A 193 -13.42 -5.63 3.03
N THR A 194 -13.75 -5.79 1.74
CA THR A 194 -13.42 -6.97 0.95
C THR A 194 -12.65 -6.56 -0.29
N THR A 195 -11.51 -7.21 -0.53
CA THR A 195 -10.66 -6.97 -1.71
C THR A 195 -10.51 -8.24 -2.52
N MET A 196 -10.67 -8.13 -3.82
CA MET A 196 -10.34 -9.15 -4.82
C MET A 196 -9.34 -8.58 -5.81
N MET A 197 -8.26 -9.32 -6.10
CA MET A 197 -7.25 -8.91 -7.08
C MET A 197 -6.84 -10.09 -7.94
N ALA A 198 -6.66 -9.85 -9.23
CA ALA A 198 -6.10 -10.80 -10.18
C ALA A 198 -4.98 -10.12 -10.98
N SER A 199 -3.89 -10.84 -11.19
CA SER A 199 -2.78 -10.42 -12.06
C SER A 199 -2.36 -11.58 -12.96
N TYR A 200 -2.09 -11.29 -14.23
CA TYR A 200 -1.59 -12.27 -15.18
C TYR A 200 -0.40 -11.73 -15.96
N ALA A 201 0.71 -12.45 -15.89
CA ALA A 201 1.94 -12.16 -16.62
C ALA A 201 2.06 -13.08 -17.83
N ILE A 202 2.24 -12.51 -19.02
CA ILE A 202 2.49 -13.22 -20.27
C ILE A 202 3.59 -12.54 -21.09
N GLY A 203 4.72 -13.22 -21.26
CA GLY A 203 5.89 -12.64 -21.91
C GLY A 203 6.34 -11.37 -21.18
N SER A 204 6.40 -10.25 -21.90
CA SER A 204 6.80 -8.95 -21.34
C SER A 204 5.63 -8.12 -20.78
N PHE A 205 4.42 -8.64 -20.82
CA PHE A 205 3.21 -7.94 -20.34
C PHE A 205 2.73 -8.51 -19.03
N THR A 206 2.26 -7.63 -18.15
CA THR A 206 1.47 -7.99 -16.97
C THR A 206 0.20 -7.15 -16.96
N ALA A 207 -0.94 -7.79 -16.83
CA ALA A 207 -2.23 -7.13 -16.64
C ALA A 207 -2.75 -7.47 -15.24
N SER A 208 -3.21 -6.46 -14.52
CA SER A 208 -3.75 -6.61 -13.16
C SER A 208 -5.08 -5.88 -13.05
N ALA A 209 -5.98 -6.42 -12.24
CA ALA A 209 -7.25 -5.80 -11.88
C ALA A 209 -7.55 -6.07 -10.42
N SER A 210 -8.12 -5.10 -9.72
CA SER A 210 -8.62 -5.26 -8.36
C SER A 210 -9.98 -4.59 -8.19
N HIS A 211 -10.74 -5.09 -7.25
CA HIS A 211 -11.97 -4.51 -6.76
C HIS A 211 -11.97 -4.59 -5.25
N THR A 212 -12.19 -3.44 -4.62
CA THR A 212 -12.31 -3.32 -3.16
C THR A 212 -13.64 -2.67 -2.84
N ASP A 213 -14.43 -3.37 -2.04
CA ASP A 213 -15.71 -2.93 -1.52
C ASP A 213 -15.58 -2.63 -0.03
N ALA A 214 -16.12 -1.51 0.40
CA ALA A 214 -16.11 -1.05 1.79
C ALA A 214 -17.51 -0.62 2.22
N ASP A 215 -18.19 -1.54 2.90
CA ASP A 215 -19.49 -1.33 3.53
C ASP A 215 -19.33 -0.57 4.84
N LYS A 216 -19.98 0.58 4.97
CA LYS A 216 -19.85 1.44 6.14
C LYS A 216 -21.14 1.62 6.89
N THR A 217 -21.17 1.19 8.15
CA THR A 217 -22.32 1.38 9.03
C THR A 217 -22.66 2.86 9.20
N GLY A 218 -23.87 3.24 8.79
CA GLY A 218 -24.42 4.59 8.98
C GLY A 218 -23.86 5.69 8.04
N ALA A 219 -23.14 5.30 6.99
CA ALA A 219 -22.66 6.22 5.95
C ALA A 219 -22.74 5.53 4.56
N ALA A 220 -22.38 6.25 3.50
CA ALA A 220 -22.32 5.71 2.16
C ALA A 220 -21.18 4.68 2.01
N ASP A 221 -21.46 3.60 1.32
CA ASP A 221 -20.49 2.58 0.97
C ASP A 221 -19.59 3.11 -0.15
N ARG A 222 -18.40 2.53 -0.28
CA ARG A 222 -17.41 2.93 -1.28
C ARG A 222 -16.84 1.72 -1.97
N GLU A 223 -16.94 1.70 -3.29
CA GLU A 223 -16.31 0.73 -4.14
C GLU A 223 -15.12 1.34 -4.87
N VAL A 224 -14.04 0.58 -5.02
CA VAL A 224 -12.87 0.99 -5.79
C VAL A 224 -12.51 -0.10 -6.78
N THR A 225 -12.54 0.24 -8.06
CA THR A 225 -12.07 -0.63 -9.14
C THR A 225 -10.76 -0.08 -9.70
N SER A 226 -9.75 -0.93 -9.83
CA SER A 226 -8.43 -0.52 -10.31
C SER A 226 -7.90 -1.48 -11.37
N TYR A 227 -7.23 -0.94 -12.38
CA TYR A 227 -6.60 -1.68 -13.46
C TYR A 227 -5.17 -1.21 -13.67
N GLN A 228 -4.27 -2.13 -14.02
CA GLN A 228 -2.91 -1.80 -14.45
C GLN A 228 -2.47 -2.68 -15.61
N ILE A 229 -1.74 -2.08 -16.54
CA ILE A 229 -0.94 -2.79 -17.54
C ILE A 229 0.51 -2.37 -17.35
N ALA A 230 1.40 -3.35 -17.23
CA ALA A 230 2.85 -3.15 -17.20
C ALA A 230 3.48 -3.83 -18.42
N TYR A 231 4.50 -3.19 -18.99
CA TYR A 231 5.28 -3.70 -20.11
C TYR A 231 6.78 -3.60 -19.82
N THR A 232 7.46 -4.73 -19.81
CA THR A 232 8.92 -4.82 -19.68
C THR A 232 9.54 -4.65 -21.06
N VAL A 233 10.08 -3.46 -21.33
CA VAL A 233 10.73 -3.12 -22.61
C VAL A 233 12.09 -3.80 -22.72
N SER A 234 12.83 -3.85 -21.62
CA SER A 234 14.13 -4.51 -21.49
C SER A 234 14.37 -4.85 -20.01
N ASP A 235 15.46 -5.53 -19.70
CA ASP A 235 15.85 -5.88 -18.33
C ASP A 235 15.92 -4.66 -17.38
N ASN A 236 16.10 -3.48 -17.93
CA ASN A 236 16.30 -2.25 -17.17
C ASN A 236 15.14 -1.25 -17.32
N LEU A 237 14.27 -1.38 -18.30
CA LEU A 237 13.22 -0.39 -18.62
C LEU A 237 11.83 -1.04 -18.58
N SER A 238 10.95 -0.45 -17.80
CA SER A 238 9.53 -0.81 -17.74
C SER A 238 8.63 0.41 -17.95
N LEU A 239 7.44 0.16 -18.47
CA LEU A 239 6.36 1.12 -18.64
C LEU A 239 5.13 0.60 -17.90
N THR A 240 4.35 1.51 -17.32
CA THR A 240 3.10 1.18 -16.63
C THR A 240 2.02 2.18 -17.01
N TYR A 241 0.78 1.71 -17.08
CA TYR A 241 -0.42 2.52 -17.12
C TYR A 241 -1.42 1.94 -16.14
N GLY A 242 -2.06 2.79 -15.34
CA GLY A 242 -3.05 2.39 -14.36
C GLY A 242 -4.20 3.36 -14.27
N GLU A 243 -5.35 2.84 -13.84
CA GLU A 243 -6.58 3.58 -13.59
C GLU A 243 -7.23 3.10 -12.29
N GLU A 244 -7.87 4.01 -11.58
CA GLU A 244 -8.71 3.74 -10.41
C GLU A 244 -9.99 4.56 -10.51
N THR A 245 -11.11 3.92 -10.25
CA THR A 245 -12.45 4.53 -10.19
C THR A 245 -13.02 4.30 -8.80
N PHE A 246 -13.53 5.36 -8.19
CA PHE A 246 -14.14 5.37 -6.86
C PHE A 246 -15.61 5.71 -6.99
N ASP A 247 -16.46 4.74 -6.69
CA ASP A 247 -17.91 4.89 -6.60
C ASP A 247 -18.30 5.04 -5.13
N LEU A 248 -19.01 6.11 -4.80
CA LEU A 248 -19.57 6.35 -3.48
C LEU A 248 -21.09 6.29 -3.59
N THR A 249 -21.70 5.36 -2.86
CA THR A 249 -23.16 5.14 -2.92
C THR A 249 -23.96 6.43 -2.73
N GLY A 250 -24.71 6.81 -3.76
CA GLY A 250 -25.55 7.99 -3.76
C GLY A 250 -24.96 9.21 -4.45
N ASP A 251 -23.71 9.17 -4.88
CA ASP A 251 -23.11 10.22 -5.70
C ASP A 251 -23.50 10.03 -7.17
N ALA A 252 -23.55 11.13 -7.90
CA ALA A 252 -23.98 11.13 -9.30
C ALA A 252 -22.81 10.97 -10.27
N ILE A 253 -21.59 11.06 -9.80
CA ILE A 253 -20.35 11.10 -10.58
C ILE A 253 -19.26 10.41 -9.80
N ASP A 254 -18.60 9.45 -10.41
CA ASP A 254 -17.46 8.75 -9.81
C ASP A 254 -16.21 9.62 -9.85
N GLU A 255 -15.38 9.45 -8.82
CA GLU A 255 -14.03 10.00 -8.79
C GLU A 255 -13.10 9.06 -9.57
N GLU A 256 -12.24 9.62 -10.40
CA GLU A 256 -11.36 8.84 -11.27
C GLU A 256 -9.91 9.32 -11.16
N VAL A 257 -8.96 8.39 -11.25
CA VAL A 257 -7.55 8.72 -11.42
C VAL A 257 -6.88 7.79 -12.42
N SER A 258 -6.03 8.35 -13.26
CA SER A 258 -5.19 7.58 -14.18
C SER A 258 -3.74 8.03 -14.13
N GLY A 259 -2.83 7.13 -14.47
CA GLY A 259 -1.41 7.43 -14.46
C GLY A 259 -0.59 6.61 -15.43
N PHE A 260 0.45 7.25 -15.95
CA PHE A 260 1.46 6.61 -16.79
C PHE A 260 2.83 6.73 -16.12
N GLY A 261 3.58 5.64 -16.11
CA GLY A 261 4.91 5.56 -15.53
C GLY A 261 5.94 4.93 -16.47
N ALA A 262 7.19 5.40 -16.36
CA ALA A 262 8.35 4.76 -16.94
C ALA A 262 9.43 4.64 -15.86
N SER A 263 10.08 3.50 -15.75
CA SER A 263 11.12 3.24 -14.76
C SER A 263 12.35 2.60 -15.43
N TYR A 264 13.52 3.18 -15.17
CA TYR A 264 14.80 2.67 -15.63
C TYR A 264 15.73 2.40 -14.45
N THR A 265 16.14 1.14 -14.29
CA THR A 265 17.02 0.71 -13.19
C THR A 265 18.39 0.32 -13.71
N THR A 266 19.42 0.84 -13.09
CA THR A 266 20.82 0.47 -13.40
C THR A 266 21.68 0.49 -12.13
N GLY A 267 22.32 -0.62 -11.81
CA GLY A 267 23.03 -0.79 -10.55
C GLY A 267 22.10 -0.55 -9.35
N GLY A 268 22.52 0.24 -8.39
CA GLY A 268 21.73 0.64 -7.21
C GLY A 268 20.86 1.87 -7.44
N MET A 269 20.64 2.33 -8.68
CA MET A 269 19.85 3.53 -9.00
C MET A 269 18.63 3.19 -9.86
N THR A 270 17.48 3.76 -9.51
CA THR A 270 16.26 3.75 -10.32
C THR A 270 15.85 5.17 -10.66
N LEU A 271 15.68 5.44 -11.95
CA LEU A 271 15.11 6.69 -12.47
C LEU A 271 13.66 6.43 -12.87
N SER A 272 12.72 7.22 -12.38
CA SER A 272 11.32 7.13 -12.77
C SER A 272 10.78 8.46 -13.26
N ALA A 273 9.92 8.38 -14.29
CA ALA A 273 9.14 9.50 -14.81
C ALA A 273 7.67 9.10 -14.79
N GLN A 274 6.82 9.94 -14.21
CA GLN A 274 5.42 9.61 -13.97
C GLN A 274 4.54 10.82 -14.24
N THR A 275 3.33 10.56 -14.74
CA THR A 275 2.28 11.56 -14.89
C THR A 275 0.95 10.98 -14.43
N TYR A 276 0.16 11.77 -13.73
CA TYR A 276 -1.11 11.37 -13.13
C TYR A 276 -2.14 12.46 -13.31
N LYS A 277 -3.40 12.05 -13.46
CA LYS A 277 -4.57 12.91 -13.50
C LYS A 277 -5.69 12.31 -12.66
N ALA A 278 -6.22 13.09 -11.72
CA ALA A 278 -7.47 12.78 -11.02
C ALA A 278 -8.55 13.75 -11.48
N GLU A 279 -9.76 13.23 -11.65
CA GLU A 279 -10.95 13.93 -12.14
C GLU A 279 -12.13 13.73 -11.18
N ASN A 280 -13.10 14.64 -11.28
CA ASN A 280 -14.32 14.64 -10.47
C ASN A 280 -14.08 14.64 -8.95
N ILE A 281 -13.00 15.25 -8.51
CA ILE A 281 -12.57 15.26 -7.10
C ILE A 281 -13.68 15.83 -6.22
N THR A 282 -13.96 15.16 -5.11
CA THR A 282 -15.11 15.42 -4.22
C THR A 282 -16.45 15.36 -4.94
N THR A 283 -16.58 14.44 -5.90
CA THR A 283 -17.77 14.26 -6.76
C THR A 283 -18.24 15.53 -7.46
N THR A 284 -17.31 16.45 -7.69
CA THR A 284 -17.55 17.73 -8.37
C THR A 284 -17.09 17.64 -9.82
N ALA A 285 -18.02 17.67 -10.75
CA ALA A 285 -17.74 17.64 -12.18
C ALA A 285 -16.70 18.71 -12.58
N SER A 286 -15.69 18.28 -13.36
CA SER A 286 -14.58 19.13 -13.82
C SER A 286 -13.58 19.61 -12.73
N ALA A 287 -13.69 19.11 -11.50
CA ALA A 287 -12.63 19.29 -10.51
C ALA A 287 -11.50 18.31 -10.80
N GLU A 288 -10.32 18.80 -11.11
CA GLU A 288 -9.20 17.96 -11.53
C GLU A 288 -7.86 18.36 -10.87
N VAL A 289 -7.00 17.37 -10.68
CA VAL A 289 -5.60 17.54 -10.27
C VAL A 289 -4.71 16.75 -11.21
N GLU A 290 -3.70 17.41 -11.74
CA GLU A 290 -2.66 16.77 -12.54
C GLU A 290 -1.31 16.89 -11.82
N LYS A 291 -0.51 15.83 -11.89
CA LYS A 291 0.84 15.78 -11.33
C LYS A 291 1.79 15.07 -12.28
N TRP A 292 2.98 15.61 -12.44
CA TRP A 292 4.10 14.85 -12.96
C TRP A 292 5.25 14.84 -11.96
N ALA A 293 6.04 13.77 -11.99
CA ALA A 293 7.22 13.62 -11.14
C ALA A 293 8.37 12.95 -11.91
N LEU A 294 9.58 13.42 -11.62
CA LEU A 294 10.83 12.74 -11.99
C LEU A 294 11.56 12.41 -10.69
N THR A 295 11.91 11.16 -10.51
CA THR A 295 12.54 10.68 -9.27
C THR A 295 13.80 9.89 -9.58
N ALA A 296 14.86 10.14 -8.83
CA ALA A 296 16.04 9.28 -8.74
C ALA A 296 16.06 8.64 -7.35
N ALA A 297 15.99 7.33 -7.28
CA ALA A 297 16.07 6.54 -6.06
C ALA A 297 17.35 5.72 -6.05
N PHE A 298 17.95 5.60 -4.86
CA PHE A 298 19.23 4.90 -4.63
C PHE A 298 19.02 3.89 -3.50
N ALA A 299 19.52 2.66 -3.67
CA ALA A 299 19.56 1.62 -2.66
C ALA A 299 21.00 1.23 -2.38
N PHE A 300 21.35 1.03 -1.10
CA PHE A 300 22.68 0.67 -0.61
C PHE A 300 22.62 -0.14 0.69
#